data_6fbae69518336f03af0340f8dc5439bb
#
_entry.id   6fbae69518336f03af0340f8dc5439bb
#
_cell.length_a   1.000
_cell.length_b   1.000
_cell.length_c   1.000
_cell.angle_alpha   90.00
_cell.angle_beta   90.00
_cell.angle_gamma   90.00
#
_symmetry.space_group_name_H-M   'P 1'
#
loop_
_entity.id
_entity.type
_entity.pdbx_description
1 polymer ?
#
loop_
_entity_poly.entity_id
_entity_poly.type
_entity_poly.pdbx_seq_one_letter_code
_entity_poly.pdbx_strand_id
1 'polypeptide(L)'
;IQSPVEVTPEQCKLEDIYTEDALEMIKRLEFKSMIQRFGSVTSTNDCEGGFKYINNPFDADPIFEQAKNAENVGIFIYRNKDNFGVSLCFNNDNVYYIGKEGFVTEDYIIEKVRDLVNAKAKLTILNIKENNEILENDDVESIFDISIAAYLLNPLQNTYDYDDIAREYLGMNVPAFDEIFPKTKKSETPSDEIPENILKYACYNAYVAYKAKDALTEKLKETEMLDIYNNVE
;
A
#
# COMPACT_ATOMS: atom_id res chain seq x y z
N ILE A 1 7.49 -8.70 55.01
CA ILE A 1 8.29 -8.98 53.83
C ILE A 1 8.97 -7.66 53.48
N GLN A 2 10.29 -7.57 53.69
CA GLN A 2 11.08 -6.43 53.24
C GLN A 2 11.57 -6.70 51.83
N SER A 3 11.13 -5.90 50.89
CA SER A 3 11.64 -5.89 49.53
C SER A 3 12.99 -5.15 49.49
N PRO A 4 14.03 -5.65 48.81
CA PRO A 4 15.29 -4.94 48.69
C PRO A 4 15.25 -3.75 47.71
N VAL A 5 14.07 -3.39 47.22
CA VAL A 5 13.87 -2.31 46.26
C VAL A 5 13.39 -1.07 47.02
N GLU A 6 14.22 -0.02 47.05
CA GLU A 6 13.84 1.30 47.57
C GLU A 6 13.20 2.09 46.43
N VAL A 7 11.85 2.11 46.38
CA VAL A 7 11.06 2.91 45.42
C VAL A 7 10.23 3.92 46.19
N THR A 8 10.34 5.18 45.84
CA THR A 8 9.49 6.24 46.39
C THR A 8 8.22 6.41 45.57
N PRO A 9 7.10 6.90 46.19
CA PRO A 9 5.85 7.15 45.45
C PRO A 9 6.02 8.12 44.25
N GLU A 10 6.99 9.04 44.33
CA GLU A 10 7.32 9.99 43.28
C GLU A 10 7.94 9.30 42.07
N GLN A 11 8.72 8.24 42.28
CA GLN A 11 9.33 7.40 41.19
C GLN A 11 8.29 6.48 40.54
N CYS A 12 7.13 6.31 41.15
CA CYS A 12 6.02 5.51 40.64
C CYS A 12 5.00 6.35 39.84
N LYS A 13 5.26 7.62 39.59
CA LYS A 13 4.40 8.41 38.70
C LYS A 13 4.42 7.85 37.31
N LEU A 14 3.22 7.65 36.75
CA LEU A 14 3.05 7.23 35.39
C LEU A 14 3.49 8.39 34.46
N GLU A 15 4.58 8.22 33.76
CA GLU A 15 5.00 9.10 32.68
C GLU A 15 4.32 8.68 31.36
N ASP A 16 4.58 9.41 30.28
CA ASP A 16 4.04 9.02 28.98
C ASP A 16 4.64 7.65 28.56
N ILE A 17 3.75 6.67 28.44
CA ILE A 17 4.12 5.31 28.06
C ILE A 17 4.29 5.15 26.54
N TYR A 18 3.86 6.14 25.76
CA TYR A 18 3.92 6.13 24.29
C TYR A 18 5.21 6.81 23.79
N THR A 19 6.37 6.29 24.20
CA THR A 19 7.68 6.78 23.80
C THR A 19 8.18 6.06 22.55
N GLU A 20 9.18 6.65 21.86
CA GLU A 20 9.85 6.04 20.71
C GLU A 20 10.49 4.70 21.08
N ASP A 21 11.17 4.62 22.23
CA ASP A 21 11.82 3.39 22.72
C ASP A 21 10.81 2.27 22.98
N ALA A 22 9.63 2.63 23.56
CA ALA A 22 8.55 1.67 23.78
C ALA A 22 7.97 1.19 22.45
N LEU A 23 7.81 2.07 21.47
CA LEU A 23 7.38 1.72 20.11
C LEU A 23 8.34 0.76 19.42
N GLU A 24 9.64 1.01 19.53
CA GLU A 24 10.69 0.13 18.98
C GLU A 24 10.63 -1.28 19.60
N MET A 25 10.46 -1.34 20.93
CA MET A 25 10.33 -2.61 21.63
C MET A 25 9.05 -3.38 21.21
N ILE A 26 7.93 -2.69 21.07
CA ILE A 26 6.65 -3.27 20.65
C ILE A 26 6.73 -3.77 19.19
N LYS A 27 7.40 -3.03 18.31
CA LYS A 27 7.69 -3.47 16.94
C LYS A 27 8.53 -4.75 16.92
N ARG A 28 9.60 -4.80 17.74
CA ARG A 28 10.46 -5.97 17.85
C ARG A 28 9.74 -7.20 18.43
N LEU A 29 8.73 -6.99 19.27
CA LEU A 29 7.91 -8.03 19.86
C LEU A 29 6.68 -8.39 19.00
N GLU A 30 6.51 -7.74 17.85
CA GLU A 30 5.39 -7.94 16.90
C GLU A 30 4.00 -7.75 17.51
N PHE A 31 3.86 -6.86 18.50
CA PHE A 31 2.58 -6.56 19.12
C PHE A 31 1.76 -5.58 18.27
N LYS A 32 1.27 -6.06 17.12
CA LYS A 32 0.55 -5.27 16.10
C LYS A 32 -0.58 -4.41 16.69
N SER A 33 -1.41 -4.99 17.56
CA SER A 33 -2.54 -4.27 18.20
C SER A 33 -2.12 -3.15 19.16
N MET A 34 -0.87 -3.14 19.62
CA MET A 34 -0.35 -2.10 20.50
C MET A 34 0.27 -0.94 19.72
N ILE A 35 0.80 -1.19 18.52
CA ILE A 35 1.41 -0.16 17.66
C ILE A 35 0.41 0.95 17.35
N GLN A 36 -0.85 0.59 17.11
CA GLN A 36 -1.94 1.55 16.84
C GLN A 36 -2.14 2.58 17.97
N ARG A 37 -1.81 2.23 19.23
CA ARG A 37 -1.91 3.13 20.37
C ARG A 37 -0.83 4.20 20.40
N PHE A 38 0.21 4.05 19.60
CA PHE A 38 1.31 5.00 19.44
C PHE A 38 1.06 6.02 18.31
N GLY A 39 -0.17 6.21 17.87
CA GLY A 39 -0.55 7.06 16.74
C GLY A 39 0.00 8.50 16.76
N SER A 40 0.39 9.01 17.93
CA SER A 40 1.03 10.33 18.05
C SER A 40 2.57 10.29 17.91
N VAL A 41 3.18 9.10 18.01
CA VAL A 41 4.64 8.89 17.94
C VAL A 41 5.06 8.38 16.56
N THR A 42 4.12 7.79 15.81
CA THR A 42 4.36 7.39 14.43
C THR A 42 4.27 8.63 13.55
N SER A 43 5.36 8.96 12.84
CA SER A 43 5.28 9.90 11.74
C SER A 43 4.26 9.35 10.74
N THR A 44 3.05 9.88 10.76
CA THR A 44 2.13 9.73 9.64
C THR A 44 2.85 10.36 8.46
N ASN A 45 3.29 9.53 7.51
CA ASN A 45 3.80 10.07 6.27
C ASN A 45 2.64 10.84 5.66
N ASP A 46 2.77 12.15 5.56
CA ASP A 46 1.76 13.07 5.03
C ASP A 46 1.70 12.95 3.50
N CYS A 47 1.51 11.71 3.01
CA CYS A 47 1.36 11.45 1.58
C CYS A 47 -0.07 11.69 1.11
N GLU A 48 -1.05 11.78 2.03
CA GLU A 48 -2.46 11.98 1.68
C GLU A 48 -2.70 13.30 0.95
N GLY A 49 -1.90 14.34 1.24
CA GLY A 49 -1.96 15.61 0.51
C GLY A 49 -1.68 15.50 -0.99
N GLY A 50 -1.04 14.41 -1.42
CA GLY A 50 -0.76 14.07 -2.81
C GLY A 50 -1.83 13.19 -3.48
N PHE A 51 -2.84 12.72 -2.75
CA PHE A 51 -3.89 11.85 -3.31
C PHE A 51 -4.88 12.65 -4.14
N LYS A 52 -5.04 12.27 -5.40
CA LYS A 52 -5.87 12.98 -6.38
C LYS A 52 -6.87 12.05 -7.01
N TYR A 53 -8.14 12.46 -6.96
CA TYR A 53 -9.21 11.79 -7.68
C TYR A 53 -9.37 12.36 -9.09
N ILE A 54 -9.43 11.47 -10.08
CA ILE A 54 -9.59 11.79 -11.50
C ILE A 54 -10.82 11.06 -12.04
N ASN A 55 -11.75 11.81 -12.61
CA ASN A 55 -13.03 11.28 -13.10
C ASN A 55 -13.34 11.68 -14.55
N ASN A 56 -12.35 12.22 -15.26
CA ASN A 56 -12.53 12.56 -16.67
C ASN A 56 -11.32 12.11 -17.51
N PRO A 57 -11.56 11.70 -18.80
CA PRO A 57 -10.50 11.19 -19.66
C PRO A 57 -9.41 12.21 -20.00
N PHE A 58 -9.74 13.51 -20.06
CA PHE A 58 -8.78 14.56 -20.43
C PHE A 58 -7.66 14.71 -19.40
N ASP A 59 -7.98 14.51 -18.12
CA ASP A 59 -7.00 14.52 -17.04
C ASP A 59 -6.34 13.15 -16.86
N ALA A 60 -7.05 12.05 -17.16
CA ALA A 60 -6.55 10.68 -17.03
C ALA A 60 -5.52 10.33 -18.12
N ASP A 61 -5.75 10.69 -19.38
CA ASP A 61 -4.86 10.36 -20.50
C ASP A 61 -3.42 10.82 -20.30
N PRO A 62 -3.14 12.08 -19.88
CA PRO A 62 -1.78 12.51 -19.59
C PRO A 62 -1.10 11.74 -18.46
N ILE A 63 -1.87 11.28 -17.46
CA ILE A 63 -1.36 10.49 -16.34
C ILE A 63 -0.90 9.10 -16.83
N PHE A 64 -1.72 8.43 -17.65
CA PHE A 64 -1.34 7.15 -18.25
C PHE A 64 -0.11 7.27 -19.16
N GLU A 65 -0.01 8.36 -19.96
CA GLU A 65 1.16 8.59 -20.81
C GLU A 65 2.43 8.87 -19.99
N GLN A 66 2.33 9.58 -18.86
CA GLN A 66 3.45 9.77 -17.95
C GLN A 66 3.85 8.45 -17.28
N ALA A 67 2.88 7.65 -16.81
CA ALA A 67 3.11 6.35 -16.22
C ALA A 67 3.82 5.39 -17.19
N LYS A 68 3.45 5.39 -18.48
CA LYS A 68 4.06 4.56 -19.53
C LYS A 68 5.58 4.76 -19.64
N ASN A 69 6.06 5.99 -19.40
CA ASN A 69 7.45 6.37 -19.55
C ASN A 69 8.22 6.45 -18.21
N ALA A 70 7.57 6.12 -17.10
CA ALA A 70 8.17 6.19 -15.78
C ALA A 70 9.13 5.00 -15.52
N GLU A 71 10.14 5.23 -14.67
CA GLU A 71 11.10 4.18 -14.27
C GLU A 71 10.49 3.12 -13.37
N ASN A 72 9.44 3.48 -12.64
CA ASN A 72 8.65 2.59 -11.81
C ASN A 72 7.24 3.15 -11.66
N VAL A 73 6.22 2.30 -11.67
CA VAL A 73 4.82 2.67 -11.47
C VAL A 73 4.19 1.71 -10.48
N GLY A 74 3.91 2.21 -9.29
CA GLY A 74 3.03 1.51 -8.35
C GLY A 74 1.59 1.55 -8.87
N ILE A 75 1.00 0.40 -9.07
CA ILE A 75 -0.36 0.27 -9.58
C ILE A 75 -1.23 -0.53 -8.62
N PHE A 76 -2.47 -0.10 -8.44
CA PHE A 76 -3.48 -0.86 -7.72
C PHE A 76 -4.83 -0.75 -8.43
N ILE A 77 -5.47 -1.89 -8.68
CA ILE A 77 -6.79 -1.96 -9.31
C ILE A 77 -7.81 -2.22 -8.22
N TYR A 78 -8.69 -1.25 -8.00
CA TYR A 78 -9.79 -1.38 -7.05
C TYR A 78 -11.04 -1.88 -7.74
N ARG A 79 -11.64 -2.95 -7.22
CA ARG A 79 -12.89 -3.50 -7.71
C ARG A 79 -13.77 -3.92 -6.54
N ASN A 80 -14.99 -3.42 -6.52
CA ASN A 80 -16.06 -3.98 -5.70
C ASN A 80 -17.35 -4.03 -6.53
N LYS A 81 -18.49 -4.35 -5.90
CA LYS A 81 -19.75 -4.50 -6.60
C LYS A 81 -20.19 -3.24 -7.37
N ASP A 82 -19.92 -2.06 -6.82
CA ASP A 82 -20.46 -0.78 -7.30
C ASP A 82 -19.35 0.14 -7.87
N ASN A 83 -18.11 -0.05 -7.46
CA ASN A 83 -17.00 0.82 -7.82
C ASN A 83 -15.87 0.06 -8.52
N PHE A 84 -15.30 0.70 -9.53
CA PHE A 84 -14.12 0.24 -10.25
C PHE A 84 -13.17 1.41 -10.48
N GLY A 85 -11.87 1.17 -10.36
CA GLY A 85 -10.87 2.22 -10.60
C GLY A 85 -9.46 1.68 -10.53
N VAL A 86 -8.51 2.51 -10.93
CA VAL A 86 -7.07 2.23 -10.86
C VAL A 86 -6.35 3.37 -10.17
N SER A 87 -5.43 3.04 -9.26
CA SER A 87 -4.49 4.00 -8.71
C SER A 87 -3.12 3.85 -9.34
N LEU A 88 -2.47 4.98 -9.63
CA LEU A 88 -1.14 5.07 -10.21
C LEU A 88 -0.26 5.99 -9.36
N CYS A 89 0.93 5.50 -9.00
CA CYS A 89 1.98 6.26 -8.33
C CYS A 89 3.30 6.08 -9.08
N PHE A 90 3.88 7.14 -9.61
CA PHE A 90 5.14 7.12 -10.35
C PHE A 90 6.08 8.29 -9.97
N ASN A 91 5.74 8.99 -8.90
CA ASN A 91 6.59 9.98 -8.25
C ASN A 91 6.25 10.07 -6.75
N ASN A 92 7.03 10.85 -6.00
CA ASN A 92 6.87 10.95 -4.54
C ASN A 92 5.75 11.90 -4.11
N ASP A 93 5.26 12.76 -5.00
CA ASP A 93 4.41 13.90 -4.64
C ASP A 93 2.93 13.62 -4.89
N ASN A 94 2.62 12.78 -5.88
CA ASN A 94 1.24 12.58 -6.30
C ASN A 94 0.92 11.09 -6.51
N VAL A 95 -0.26 10.71 -6.05
CA VAL A 95 -0.89 9.43 -6.35
C VAL A 95 -2.27 9.71 -6.94
N TYR A 96 -2.54 9.13 -8.07
CA TYR A 96 -3.77 9.38 -8.81
C TYR A 96 -4.70 8.18 -8.71
N TYR A 97 -5.93 8.39 -8.28
CA TYR A 97 -6.99 7.39 -8.38
C TYR A 97 -7.94 7.79 -9.51
N ILE A 98 -7.98 6.98 -10.56
CA ILE A 98 -8.83 7.15 -11.72
C ILE A 98 -10.03 6.22 -11.54
N GLY A 99 -11.17 6.80 -11.18
CA GLY A 99 -12.37 6.07 -10.81
C GLY A 99 -13.39 6.04 -11.96
N LYS A 100 -14.17 4.95 -12.00
CA LYS A 100 -15.29 4.79 -12.93
C LYS A 100 -16.40 5.81 -12.62
N GLU A 101 -16.47 6.86 -13.42
CA GLU A 101 -17.50 7.90 -13.34
C GLU A 101 -17.67 8.59 -14.69
N GLY A 102 -18.91 8.88 -15.08
CA GLY A 102 -19.22 9.62 -16.30
C GLY A 102 -18.64 8.99 -17.57
N PHE A 103 -17.66 9.64 -18.19
CA PHE A 103 -16.99 9.18 -19.40
C PHE A 103 -15.79 8.25 -19.12
N VAL A 104 -15.34 8.14 -17.88
CA VAL A 104 -14.36 7.15 -17.44
C VAL A 104 -15.11 5.86 -17.16
N THR A 105 -15.22 5.01 -18.14
CA THR A 105 -15.87 3.70 -18.03
C THR A 105 -14.90 2.64 -17.51
N GLU A 106 -15.42 1.49 -17.08
CA GLU A 106 -14.59 0.34 -16.71
C GLU A 106 -13.75 -0.14 -17.90
N ASP A 107 -14.34 -0.25 -19.08
CA ASP A 107 -13.65 -0.64 -20.31
C ASP A 107 -12.51 0.34 -20.66
N TYR A 108 -12.74 1.65 -20.49
CA TYR A 108 -11.71 2.66 -20.68
C TYR A 108 -10.51 2.43 -19.74
N ILE A 109 -10.76 2.19 -18.45
CA ILE A 109 -9.69 1.95 -17.47
C ILE A 109 -8.93 0.66 -17.83
N ILE A 110 -9.65 -0.42 -18.15
CA ILE A 110 -9.05 -1.71 -18.53
C ILE A 110 -8.18 -1.56 -19.77
N GLU A 111 -8.67 -0.86 -20.81
CA GLU A 111 -7.90 -0.60 -22.03
C GLU A 111 -6.62 0.18 -21.72
N LYS A 112 -6.69 1.23 -20.91
CA LYS A 112 -5.50 2.01 -20.51
C LYS A 112 -4.51 1.21 -19.68
N VAL A 113 -4.96 0.34 -18.77
CA VAL A 113 -4.07 -0.54 -18.02
C VAL A 113 -3.39 -1.55 -18.95
N ARG A 114 -4.13 -2.15 -19.89
CA ARG A 114 -3.58 -3.03 -20.91
C ARG A 114 -2.55 -2.32 -21.81
N ASP A 115 -2.80 -1.05 -22.14
CA ASP A 115 -1.83 -0.24 -22.87
C ASP A 115 -0.51 -0.04 -22.12
N LEU A 116 -0.56 0.12 -20.78
CA LEU A 116 0.66 0.16 -19.96
C LEU A 116 1.42 -1.16 -20.02
N VAL A 117 0.71 -2.28 -19.90
CA VAL A 117 1.30 -3.63 -19.96
C VAL A 117 1.90 -3.88 -21.34
N ASN A 118 1.17 -3.61 -22.42
CA ASN A 118 1.63 -3.78 -23.81
C ASN A 118 2.84 -2.89 -24.15
N ALA A 119 2.90 -1.70 -23.54
CA ALA A 119 4.05 -0.80 -23.67
C ALA A 119 5.26 -1.23 -22.82
N LYS A 120 5.15 -2.34 -22.06
CA LYS A 120 6.17 -2.82 -21.13
C LYS A 120 6.56 -1.79 -20.08
N ALA A 121 5.58 -1.01 -19.59
CA ALA A 121 5.77 -0.11 -18.48
C ALA A 121 6.22 -0.92 -17.24
N LYS A 122 7.15 -0.38 -16.48
CA LYS A 122 7.69 -1.04 -15.28
C LYS A 122 6.69 -0.94 -14.12
N LEU A 123 5.75 -1.86 -14.10
CA LEU A 123 4.68 -1.88 -13.11
C LEU A 123 5.12 -2.58 -11.82
N THR A 124 4.67 -2.07 -10.70
CA THR A 124 4.82 -2.69 -9.37
C THR A 124 3.44 -2.80 -8.73
N ILE A 125 3.05 -4.01 -8.39
CA ILE A 125 1.71 -4.33 -7.92
C ILE A 125 1.77 -5.14 -6.61
N LEU A 126 0.69 -5.08 -5.84
CA LEU A 126 0.40 -6.02 -4.76
C LEU A 126 -0.53 -7.10 -5.31
N ASN A 127 -0.09 -8.38 -5.29
CA ASN A 127 -0.87 -9.55 -5.67
C ASN A 127 -1.38 -9.52 -7.13
N ILE A 128 -0.48 -9.79 -8.07
CA ILE A 128 -0.78 -9.85 -9.51
C ILE A 128 -1.89 -10.85 -9.84
N LYS A 129 -1.98 -11.97 -9.09
CA LYS A 129 -2.94 -13.06 -9.35
C LYS A 129 -4.39 -12.60 -9.26
N GLU A 130 -4.70 -11.64 -8.40
CA GLU A 130 -6.05 -11.08 -8.26
C GLU A 130 -6.46 -10.23 -9.46
N ASN A 131 -5.50 -9.78 -10.26
CA ASN A 131 -5.72 -8.87 -11.38
C ASN A 131 -5.36 -9.50 -12.74
N ASN A 132 -5.15 -10.80 -12.79
CA ASN A 132 -4.68 -11.51 -13.99
C ASN A 132 -5.58 -11.30 -15.21
N GLU A 133 -6.91 -11.27 -15.02
CA GLU A 133 -7.88 -11.03 -16.12
C GLU A 133 -7.73 -9.65 -16.79
N ILE A 134 -7.26 -8.64 -16.06
CA ILE A 134 -7.08 -7.28 -16.56
C ILE A 134 -5.70 -7.14 -17.18
N LEU A 135 -4.71 -7.71 -16.54
CA LEU A 135 -3.31 -7.61 -16.95
C LEU A 135 -2.97 -8.48 -18.16
N GLU A 136 -3.78 -9.51 -18.47
CA GLU A 136 -3.75 -10.40 -19.66
C GLU A 136 -2.41 -10.40 -20.41
N ASN A 137 -1.34 -10.87 -19.77
CA ASN A 137 -0.04 -10.90 -20.44
C ASN A 137 0.74 -12.17 -20.12
N ASP A 138 1.21 -12.84 -21.19
CA ASP A 138 2.18 -13.93 -21.07
C ASP A 138 3.58 -13.42 -20.70
N ASP A 139 3.82 -12.10 -20.74
CA ASP A 139 5.11 -11.46 -20.51
C ASP A 139 5.10 -10.73 -19.14
N VAL A 140 5.05 -11.54 -18.09
CA VAL A 140 4.99 -11.06 -16.67
C VAL A 140 6.32 -10.42 -16.23
N GLU A 141 7.39 -10.55 -17.00
CA GLU A 141 8.74 -10.06 -16.66
C GLU A 141 8.80 -8.54 -16.40
N SER A 142 7.81 -7.78 -16.89
CA SER A 142 7.76 -6.32 -16.69
C SER A 142 7.03 -5.91 -15.40
N ILE A 143 6.40 -6.86 -14.69
CA ILE A 143 5.57 -6.56 -13.52
C ILE A 143 6.25 -7.11 -12.26
N PHE A 144 6.49 -6.23 -11.28
CA PHE A 144 7.04 -6.62 -9.99
C PHE A 144 5.94 -6.79 -8.95
N ASP A 145 5.78 -7.99 -8.39
CA ASP A 145 4.81 -8.28 -7.33
C ASP A 145 5.47 -8.16 -5.95
N ILE A 146 5.04 -7.16 -5.16
CA ILE A 146 5.61 -6.91 -3.84
C ILE A 146 5.17 -7.94 -2.80
N SER A 147 4.02 -8.61 -2.98
CA SER A 147 3.56 -9.65 -2.06
C SER A 147 4.41 -10.93 -2.20
N ILE A 148 4.76 -11.31 -3.41
CA ILE A 148 5.65 -12.43 -3.69
C ILE A 148 7.05 -12.15 -3.18
N ALA A 149 7.58 -10.95 -3.42
CA ALA A 149 8.87 -10.52 -2.91
C ALA A 149 8.93 -10.58 -1.37
N ALA A 150 7.90 -10.07 -0.70
CA ALA A 150 7.79 -10.11 0.76
C ALA A 150 7.65 -11.55 1.29
N TYR A 151 6.89 -12.41 0.60
CA TYR A 151 6.77 -13.84 0.94
C TYR A 151 8.11 -14.57 0.86
N LEU A 152 8.90 -14.35 -0.17
CA LEU A 152 10.23 -14.97 -0.30
C LEU A 152 11.19 -14.53 0.80
N LEU A 153 11.10 -13.26 1.22
CA LEU A 153 11.95 -12.73 2.29
C LEU A 153 11.53 -13.22 3.69
N ASN A 154 10.25 -13.39 3.93
CA ASN A 154 9.73 -13.85 5.22
C ASN A 154 8.47 -14.72 5.05
N PRO A 155 8.62 -16.04 4.75
CA PRO A 155 7.49 -16.93 4.47
C PRO A 155 6.67 -17.28 5.72
N LEU A 156 7.05 -16.83 6.91
CA LEU A 156 6.36 -17.12 8.16
C LEU A 156 5.34 -16.05 8.55
N GLN A 157 5.17 -15.00 7.76
CA GLN A 157 4.13 -14.00 7.99
C GLN A 157 2.74 -14.55 7.69
N ASN A 158 1.75 -14.07 8.45
CA ASN A 158 0.36 -14.46 8.24
C ASN A 158 -0.29 -13.74 7.05
N THR A 159 0.14 -12.51 6.76
CA THR A 159 -0.40 -11.64 5.71
C THR A 159 0.72 -10.83 5.07
N TYR A 160 0.52 -10.48 3.81
CA TYR A 160 1.44 -9.64 3.02
C TYR A 160 0.66 -8.47 2.42
N ASP A 161 -0.19 -7.84 3.26
CA ASP A 161 -0.96 -6.68 2.86
C ASP A 161 -0.07 -5.44 2.75
N TYR A 162 -0.55 -4.40 2.07
CA TYR A 162 0.24 -3.19 1.83
C TYR A 162 0.72 -2.51 3.13
N ASP A 163 -0.07 -2.55 4.20
CA ASP A 163 0.30 -1.97 5.50
C ASP A 163 1.36 -2.80 6.22
N ASP A 164 1.35 -4.12 6.09
CA ASP A 164 2.41 -5.01 6.59
C ASP A 164 3.73 -4.74 5.86
N ILE A 165 3.69 -4.63 4.53
CA ILE A 165 4.87 -4.35 3.70
C ILE A 165 5.41 -2.94 4.00
N ALA A 166 4.54 -1.94 4.11
CA ALA A 166 4.93 -0.58 4.46
C ALA A 166 5.66 -0.53 5.80
N ARG A 167 5.14 -1.21 6.80
CA ARG A 167 5.71 -1.25 8.14
C ARG A 167 7.05 -1.97 8.18
N GLU A 168 7.14 -3.16 7.57
CA GLU A 168 8.32 -4.02 7.67
C GLU A 168 9.49 -3.54 6.80
N TYR A 169 9.20 -3.14 5.57
CA TYR A 169 10.24 -2.84 4.59
C TYR A 169 10.49 -1.34 4.38
N LEU A 170 9.53 -0.48 4.70
CA LEU A 170 9.66 0.97 4.54
C LEU A 170 9.73 1.74 5.86
N GLY A 171 9.44 1.09 7.00
CA GLY A 171 9.33 1.75 8.29
C GLY A 171 8.19 2.77 8.35
N MET A 172 7.21 2.64 7.46
CA MET A 172 6.07 3.53 7.33
C MET A 172 4.85 2.92 8.03
N ASN A 173 4.07 3.77 8.69
CA ASN A 173 2.77 3.38 9.22
C ASN A 173 1.68 3.95 8.33
N VAL A 174 0.95 3.08 7.64
CA VAL A 174 -0.22 3.43 6.81
C VAL A 174 -1.44 2.74 7.38
N PRO A 175 -2.64 3.33 7.27
CA PRO A 175 -3.86 2.73 7.82
C PRO A 175 -4.15 1.40 7.12
N ALA A 176 -4.45 0.36 7.90
CA ALA A 176 -4.88 -0.93 7.38
C ALA A 176 -6.29 -0.87 6.80
N PHE A 177 -6.67 -1.90 6.01
CA PHE A 177 -8.01 -1.98 5.42
C PHE A 177 -9.13 -1.79 6.43
N ASP A 178 -9.08 -2.48 7.58
CA ASP A 178 -10.12 -2.40 8.63
C ASP A 178 -10.17 -1.03 9.32
N GLU A 179 -9.12 -0.23 9.26
CA GLU A 179 -9.08 1.13 9.77
C GLU A 179 -9.74 2.11 8.80
N ILE A 180 -9.50 1.92 7.49
CA ILE A 180 -10.12 2.73 6.44
C ILE A 180 -11.60 2.37 6.28
N PHE A 181 -11.94 1.07 6.38
CA PHE A 181 -13.30 0.56 6.27
C PHE A 181 -13.76 -0.06 7.59
N PRO A 182 -13.97 0.72 8.65
CA PRO A 182 -14.46 0.20 9.91
C PRO A 182 -15.82 -0.48 9.68
N LYS A 183 -16.04 -1.63 10.32
CA LYS A 183 -17.30 -2.40 10.27
C LYS A 183 -18.45 -1.57 10.81
N THR A 184 -18.91 -0.59 10.04
CA THR A 184 -20.05 0.25 10.35
C THR A 184 -21.34 -0.49 10.03
N LYS A 185 -22.33 -0.30 10.92
CA LYS A 185 -23.67 -0.86 10.82
C LYS A 185 -24.29 -0.52 9.45
N LYS A 186 -24.91 -1.53 8.83
CA LYS A 186 -25.74 -1.40 7.63
C LYS A 186 -26.70 -0.22 7.77
N SER A 187 -26.44 0.89 7.18
CA SER A 187 -27.42 1.86 6.66
C SER A 187 -26.73 3.20 6.31
N GLU A 188 -26.06 3.28 5.17
CA GLU A 188 -25.93 4.58 4.51
C GLU A 188 -25.98 4.32 3.00
N THR A 189 -26.90 5.00 2.36
CA THR A 189 -27.10 5.06 0.91
C THR A 189 -25.80 5.52 0.24
N PRO A 190 -25.41 4.94 -0.90
CA PRO A 190 -24.27 5.43 -1.66
C PRO A 190 -24.50 6.90 -2.02
N SER A 191 -23.67 7.79 -1.56
CA SER A 191 -23.57 9.13 -2.14
C SER A 191 -22.94 9.00 -3.54
N ASP A 192 -23.34 9.84 -4.47
CA ASP A 192 -22.76 9.91 -5.82
C ASP A 192 -21.27 10.31 -5.82
N GLU A 193 -20.72 10.63 -4.65
CA GLU A 193 -19.30 10.91 -4.43
C GLU A 193 -18.56 9.63 -4.08
N ILE A 194 -17.37 9.44 -4.65
CA ILE A 194 -16.50 8.33 -4.28
C ILE A 194 -16.20 8.44 -2.79
N PRO A 195 -16.47 7.41 -2.01
CA PRO A 195 -16.14 7.43 -0.60
C PRO A 195 -14.64 7.75 -0.44
N GLU A 196 -14.33 8.75 0.37
CA GLU A 196 -12.95 9.14 0.70
C GLU A 196 -12.09 7.92 1.09
N ASN A 197 -12.73 6.91 1.68
CA ASN A 197 -12.12 5.66 2.05
C ASN A 197 -11.58 4.85 0.84
N ILE A 198 -12.31 4.82 -0.28
CA ILE A 198 -11.85 4.14 -1.50
C ILE A 198 -10.63 4.84 -2.06
N LEU A 199 -10.67 6.18 -2.14
CA LEU A 199 -9.55 6.99 -2.59
C LEU A 199 -8.30 6.72 -1.73
N LYS A 200 -8.45 6.80 -0.40
CA LYS A 200 -7.34 6.55 0.53
C LYS A 200 -6.79 5.15 0.38
N TYR A 201 -7.64 4.13 0.43
CA TYR A 201 -7.23 2.74 0.33
C TYR A 201 -6.49 2.45 -0.98
N ALA A 202 -7.07 2.86 -2.10
CA ALA A 202 -6.48 2.62 -3.41
C ALA A 202 -5.15 3.37 -3.61
N CYS A 203 -5.07 4.63 -3.14
CA CYS A 203 -3.85 5.41 -3.21
C CYS A 203 -2.74 4.88 -2.30
N TYR A 204 -3.05 4.41 -1.08
CA TYR A 204 -2.05 3.80 -0.21
C TYR A 204 -1.45 2.54 -0.83
N ASN A 205 -2.28 1.66 -1.43
CA ASN A 205 -1.78 0.46 -2.11
C ASN A 205 -0.79 0.80 -3.24
N ALA A 206 -1.15 1.73 -4.13
CA ALA A 206 -0.27 2.15 -5.22
C ALA A 206 1.00 2.85 -4.73
N TYR A 207 0.89 3.67 -3.68
CA TYR A 207 2.03 4.36 -3.08
C TYR A 207 3.02 3.40 -2.44
N VAL A 208 2.52 2.45 -1.64
CA VAL A 208 3.36 1.42 -1.01
C VAL A 208 4.01 0.54 -2.08
N ALA A 209 3.26 0.12 -3.11
CA ALA A 209 3.83 -0.64 -4.22
C ALA A 209 4.99 0.11 -4.87
N TYR A 210 4.79 1.41 -5.19
CA TYR A 210 5.84 2.26 -5.76
C TYR A 210 7.09 2.34 -4.88
N LYS A 211 6.91 2.57 -3.56
CA LYS A 211 8.00 2.75 -2.60
C LYS A 211 8.73 1.45 -2.25
N ALA A 212 8.00 0.33 -2.18
CA ALA A 212 8.56 -0.93 -1.71
C ALA A 212 9.47 -1.62 -2.73
N LYS A 213 9.34 -1.33 -4.01
CA LYS A 213 10.08 -2.01 -5.07
C LYS A 213 11.58 -2.03 -4.83
N ASP A 214 12.19 -0.86 -4.62
CA ASP A 214 13.64 -0.75 -4.48
C ASP A 214 14.12 -1.43 -3.19
N ALA A 215 13.42 -1.20 -2.07
CA ALA A 215 13.74 -1.81 -0.78
C ALA A 215 13.65 -3.33 -0.81
N LEU A 216 12.59 -3.87 -1.43
CA LEU A 216 12.42 -5.32 -1.58
C LEU A 216 13.44 -5.92 -2.54
N THR A 217 13.74 -5.24 -3.65
CA THR A 217 14.76 -5.69 -4.61
C THR A 217 16.15 -5.74 -3.96
N GLU A 218 16.50 -4.76 -3.14
CA GLU A 218 17.77 -4.74 -2.41
C GLU A 218 17.84 -5.91 -1.42
N LYS A 219 16.79 -6.14 -0.63
CA LYS A 219 16.73 -7.26 0.30
C LYS A 219 16.75 -8.63 -0.37
N LEU A 220 16.07 -8.79 -1.52
CA LEU A 220 16.14 -10.01 -2.32
C LEU A 220 17.56 -10.29 -2.82
N LYS A 221 18.33 -9.25 -3.16
CA LYS A 221 19.76 -9.40 -3.52
C LYS A 221 20.60 -9.80 -2.32
N GLU A 222 20.43 -9.13 -1.18
CA GLU A 222 21.17 -9.41 0.06
C GLU A 222 20.96 -10.85 0.56
N THR A 223 19.76 -11.39 0.38
CA THR A 223 19.38 -12.75 0.78
C THR A 223 19.58 -13.80 -0.30
N GLU A 224 20.13 -13.44 -1.47
CA GLU A 224 20.31 -14.32 -2.63
C GLU A 224 18.99 -14.91 -3.18
N MET A 225 17.86 -14.27 -2.89
CA MET A 225 16.53 -14.72 -3.33
C MET A 225 16.07 -14.09 -4.67
N LEU A 226 16.83 -13.13 -5.20
CA LEU A 226 16.43 -12.44 -6.43
C LEU A 226 16.33 -13.38 -7.64
N ASP A 227 17.23 -14.36 -7.75
CA ASP A 227 17.21 -15.33 -8.84
C ASP A 227 15.98 -16.25 -8.72
N ILE A 228 15.57 -16.59 -7.51
CA ILE A 228 14.35 -17.37 -7.28
C ILE A 228 13.14 -16.55 -7.68
N TYR A 229 13.07 -15.28 -7.27
CA TYR A 229 12.00 -14.37 -7.64
C TYR A 229 11.84 -14.26 -9.17
N ASN A 230 12.94 -14.08 -9.90
CA ASN A 230 12.91 -13.89 -11.35
C ASN A 230 12.63 -15.18 -12.16
N ASN A 231 12.94 -16.37 -11.61
CA ASN A 231 12.86 -17.63 -12.37
C ASN A 231 11.68 -18.53 -11.99
N VAL A 232 11.02 -18.28 -10.86
CA VAL A 232 9.95 -19.15 -10.35
C VAL A 232 8.58 -18.48 -10.47
N GLU A 233 8.53 -17.19 -10.57
CA GLU A 233 7.33 -16.37 -10.74
C GLU A 233 7.41 -15.54 -12.02
#